data_c68a3092522a887201d044c186d6e866
#
_entry.id   c68a3092522a887201d044c186d6e866
#
_cell.length_a   1.000
_cell.length_b   1.000
_cell.length_c   1.000
_cell.angle_alpha   90.00
_cell.angle_beta   90.00
_cell.angle_gamma   90.00
#
_symmetry.space_group_name_H-M   'P 1'
#
loop_
_entity.id
_entity.type
_entity.pdbx_description
1 polymer ?
#
loop_
_entity_poly.entity_id
_entity_poly.type
_entity_poly.pdbx_seq_one_letter_code
_entity_poly.pdbx_strand_id
1 'polypeptide(L)'
;MPKDLNYSQRRAQEITLLTREVLPELPAVCTDFLRAIEPTTQPLTRYAYACDLRLFFQYLQSEVPRFAGKAPANWTCEELANVTARDINMYLEYLSLYY
;
A
#
# COMPACT_ATOMS: atom_id res chain seq x y z
N MET A 1 -12.18 -31.08 5.40
CA MET A 1 -12.47 -30.57 5.01
C MET A 1 -12.91 -29.77 5.20
N PRO A 2 -12.78 -29.24 5.39
CA PRO A 2 -13.33 -28.39 5.40
C PRO A 2 -13.58 -27.95 4.85
N LYS A 3 -13.68 -28.35 5.19
CA LYS A 3 -14.12 -27.93 4.44
C LYS A 3 -14.72 -26.79 3.98
N ASP A 4 -15.74 -26.71 4.07
CA ASP A 4 -16.31 -25.54 3.47
C ASP A 4 -16.20 -24.35 4.41
N LEU A 5 -15.54 -23.30 3.95
CA LEU A 5 -15.51 -22.02 4.64
C LEU A 5 -16.90 -21.38 4.53
N ASN A 6 -17.35 -20.65 5.56
CA ASN A 6 -18.54 -19.84 5.47
C ASN A 6 -18.26 -18.62 4.56
N TYR A 7 -19.32 -17.87 4.24
CA TYR A 7 -19.20 -16.73 3.33
C TYR A 7 -18.17 -15.71 3.81
N SER A 8 -18.19 -15.37 5.11
CA SER A 8 -17.26 -14.39 5.66
C SER A 8 -15.81 -14.83 5.56
N GLN A 9 -15.54 -16.11 5.81
CA GLN A 9 -14.19 -16.66 5.72
C GLN A 9 -13.69 -16.66 4.27
N ARG A 10 -14.54 -17.03 3.32
CA ARG A 10 -14.19 -16.99 1.90
C ARG A 10 -13.90 -15.57 1.45
N ARG A 11 -14.74 -14.63 1.87
CA ARG A 11 -14.55 -13.22 1.53
C ARG A 11 -13.23 -12.68 2.10
N ALA A 12 -12.91 -13.04 3.35
CA ALA A 12 -11.65 -12.65 3.97
C ALA A 12 -10.44 -13.19 3.19
N GLN A 13 -10.51 -14.44 2.72
CA GLN A 13 -9.45 -15.03 1.91
C GLN A 13 -9.30 -14.33 0.57
N GLU A 14 -10.40 -14.03 -0.11
CA GLU A 14 -10.37 -13.32 -1.38
C GLU A 14 -9.71 -11.96 -1.23
N ILE A 15 -10.07 -11.21 -0.20
CA ILE A 15 -9.50 -9.88 0.06
C ILE A 15 -8.02 -10.00 0.39
N THR A 16 -7.62 -11.00 1.17
CA THR A 16 -6.22 -11.24 1.49
C THR A 16 -5.40 -11.51 0.21
N LEU A 17 -5.95 -12.28 -0.73
CA LEU A 17 -5.29 -12.53 -2.00
C LEU A 17 -5.15 -11.24 -2.82
N LEU A 18 -6.17 -10.38 -2.81
CA LEU A 18 -6.08 -9.08 -3.48
C LEU A 18 -4.96 -8.22 -2.87
N THR A 19 -4.84 -8.24 -1.55
CA THR A 19 -3.75 -7.52 -0.87
C THR A 19 -2.40 -8.04 -1.34
N ARG A 20 -2.24 -9.36 -1.44
CA ARG A 20 -0.99 -9.97 -1.89
C ARG A 20 -0.63 -9.58 -3.33
N GLU A 21 -1.61 -9.27 -4.16
CA GLU A 21 -1.37 -8.78 -5.52
C GLU A 21 -0.80 -7.37 -5.53
N VAL A 22 -1.11 -6.57 -4.52
CA VAL A 22 -0.60 -5.20 -4.41
C VAL A 22 0.82 -5.16 -3.85
N LEU A 23 1.17 -6.06 -2.93
CA LEU A 23 2.46 -6.04 -2.22
C LEU A 23 3.70 -5.93 -3.12
N PRO A 24 3.78 -6.62 -4.26
CA PRO A 24 4.96 -6.52 -5.13
C PRO A 24 5.19 -5.13 -5.71
N GLU A 25 4.20 -4.25 -5.68
CA GLU A 25 4.32 -2.88 -6.17
C GLU A 25 4.76 -1.90 -5.08
N LEU A 26 4.91 -2.38 -3.84
CA LEU A 26 5.23 -1.55 -2.67
C LEU A 26 6.65 -1.79 -2.19
N PRO A 27 7.28 -0.78 -1.54
CA PRO A 27 8.55 -1.03 -0.85
C PRO A 27 8.41 -2.15 0.18
N ALA A 28 9.49 -2.88 0.41
CA ALA A 28 9.48 -4.05 1.31
C ALA A 28 8.99 -3.72 2.72
N VAL A 29 9.29 -2.51 3.22
CA VAL A 29 8.86 -2.09 4.55
C VAL A 29 7.33 -2.08 4.68
N CYS A 30 6.61 -1.87 3.59
CA CYS A 30 5.15 -1.88 3.60
C CYS A 30 4.61 -3.29 3.83
N THR A 31 5.27 -4.31 3.30
CA THR A 31 4.92 -5.70 3.57
C THR A 31 5.09 -6.01 5.05
N ASP A 32 6.19 -5.56 5.65
CA ASP A 32 6.44 -5.73 7.08
C ASP A 32 5.39 -5.02 7.92
N PHE A 33 5.04 -3.79 7.54
CA PHE A 33 3.99 -3.03 8.22
C PHE A 33 2.65 -3.76 8.19
N LEU A 34 2.25 -4.23 7.01
CA LEU A 34 0.95 -4.89 6.85
C LEU A 34 0.89 -6.21 7.63
N ARG A 35 2.01 -6.93 7.72
CA ARG A 35 2.10 -8.12 8.56
C ARG A 35 2.00 -7.78 10.04
N ALA A 36 2.63 -6.69 10.45
CA ALA A 36 2.65 -6.28 11.87
C ALA A 36 1.24 -5.93 12.37
N ILE A 37 0.39 -5.35 11.52
CA ILE A 37 -0.97 -4.96 11.92
C ILE A 37 -2.00 -6.08 11.69
N GLU A 38 -1.60 -7.22 11.15
CA GLU A 38 -2.51 -8.32 10.84
C GLU A 38 -3.35 -8.76 12.04
N PRO A 39 -2.78 -8.95 13.25
CA PRO A 39 -3.58 -9.41 14.40
C PRO A 39 -4.62 -8.41 14.88
N THR A 40 -4.49 -7.12 14.55
CA THR A 40 -5.34 -6.06 15.08
C THR A 40 -6.24 -5.42 14.04
N THR A 41 -6.21 -5.91 12.80
CA THR A 41 -6.99 -5.33 11.70
C THR A 41 -7.76 -6.40 10.94
N GLN A 42 -8.83 -5.96 10.28
CA GLN A 42 -9.58 -6.82 9.38
C GLN A 42 -8.92 -6.87 7.99
N PRO A 43 -9.12 -7.94 7.23
CA PRO A 43 -8.55 -8.03 5.88
C PRO A 43 -8.87 -6.85 4.97
N LEU A 44 -10.11 -6.35 5.02
CA LEU A 44 -10.52 -5.22 4.20
C LEU A 44 -9.77 -3.95 4.56
N THR A 45 -9.50 -3.73 5.84
CA THR A 45 -8.70 -2.60 6.30
C THR A 45 -7.28 -2.66 5.75
N ARG A 46 -6.66 -3.84 5.80
CA ARG A 46 -5.31 -4.03 5.26
C ARG A 46 -5.26 -3.81 3.76
N TYR A 47 -6.27 -4.30 3.05
CA TYR A 47 -6.37 -4.08 1.62
C TYR A 47 -6.50 -2.60 1.29
N ALA A 48 -7.34 -1.88 2.03
CA ALA A 48 -7.50 -0.43 1.85
C ALA A 48 -6.16 0.29 2.06
N TYR A 49 -5.43 -0.05 3.11
CA TYR A 49 -4.11 0.54 3.37
C TYR A 49 -3.13 0.24 2.24
N ALA A 50 -3.11 -1.00 1.75
CA ALA A 50 -2.22 -1.39 0.66
C ALA A 50 -2.51 -0.57 -0.61
N CYS A 51 -3.78 -0.40 -0.95
CA CYS A 51 -4.19 0.40 -2.11
C CYS A 51 -3.83 1.87 -1.93
N ASP A 52 -4.04 2.42 -0.73
CA ASP A 52 -3.70 3.81 -0.44
C ASP A 52 -2.20 4.06 -0.53
N LEU A 53 -1.40 3.14 0.00
CA LEU A 53 0.05 3.21 -0.08
C LEU A 53 0.51 3.14 -1.54
N ARG A 54 -0.08 2.23 -2.33
CA ARG A 54 0.26 2.11 -3.75
C ARG A 54 -0.01 3.41 -4.48
N LEU A 55 -1.16 4.02 -4.26
CA LEU A 55 -1.52 5.27 -4.91
C LEU A 55 -0.54 6.39 -4.54
N PHE A 56 -0.18 6.50 -3.27
CA PHE A 56 0.77 7.50 -2.82
C PHE A 56 2.15 7.30 -3.46
N PHE A 57 2.66 6.09 -3.47
CA PHE A 57 3.98 5.83 -4.06
C PHE A 57 3.98 6.00 -5.58
N GLN A 58 2.90 5.67 -6.26
CA GLN A 58 2.76 5.95 -7.68
C GLN A 58 2.77 7.45 -7.94
N TYR A 59 2.12 8.24 -7.08
CA TYR A 59 2.17 9.68 -7.16
C TYR A 59 3.60 10.20 -7.00
N LEU A 60 4.32 9.74 -5.99
CA LEU A 60 5.70 10.16 -5.78
C LEU A 60 6.57 9.84 -7.00
N GLN A 61 6.42 8.66 -7.56
CA GLN A 61 7.20 8.25 -8.72
C GLN A 61 6.92 9.12 -9.93
N SER A 62 5.67 9.48 -10.18
CA SER A 62 5.28 10.22 -11.38
C SER A 62 5.42 11.73 -11.24
N GLU A 63 5.22 12.27 -10.03
CA GLU A 63 5.09 13.72 -9.84
C GLU A 63 6.26 14.36 -9.09
N VAL A 64 7.07 13.57 -8.39
CA VAL A 64 8.20 14.10 -7.60
C VAL A 64 9.51 13.63 -8.23
N PRO A 65 10.29 14.54 -8.85
CA PRO A 65 11.50 14.16 -9.59
C PRO A 65 12.51 13.33 -8.78
N ARG A 66 12.61 13.55 -7.47
CA ARG A 66 13.53 12.78 -6.61
C ARG A 66 13.24 11.29 -6.62
N PHE A 67 12.01 10.90 -6.95
CA PHE A 67 11.58 9.50 -6.92
C PHE A 67 11.38 8.90 -8.31
N ALA A 68 11.68 9.64 -9.38
CA ALA A 68 11.33 9.24 -10.73
C ALA A 68 12.17 8.10 -11.31
N GLY A 69 13.36 7.87 -10.81
CA GLY A 69 14.32 6.96 -11.43
C GLY A 69 14.16 5.48 -11.10
N LYS A 70 13.24 5.10 -10.22
CA LYS A 70 13.18 3.74 -9.69
C LYS A 70 11.74 3.40 -9.31
N ALA A 71 11.32 2.17 -9.55
CA ALA A 71 9.99 1.70 -9.14
C ALA A 71 9.87 1.64 -7.62
N PRO A 72 8.70 1.96 -7.05
CA PRO A 72 8.50 1.97 -5.59
C PRO A 72 8.91 0.67 -4.90
N ALA A 73 8.70 -0.47 -5.53
CA ALA A 73 9.08 -1.78 -4.97
C ALA A 73 10.58 -1.87 -4.66
N ASN A 74 11.40 -1.06 -5.31
CA ASN A 74 12.85 -1.07 -5.15
C ASN A 74 13.37 0.05 -4.22
N TRP A 75 12.48 0.85 -3.64
CA TRP A 75 12.90 1.90 -2.73
C TRP A 75 13.32 1.33 -1.39
N THR A 76 14.46 1.80 -0.89
CA THR A 76 14.98 1.45 0.44
C THR A 76 14.36 2.34 1.52
N CYS A 77 14.55 1.95 2.78
CA CYS A 77 14.11 2.81 3.90
C CYS A 77 14.81 4.17 3.87
N GLU A 78 16.07 4.22 3.42
CA GLU A 78 16.79 5.48 3.28
C GLU A 78 16.14 6.39 2.24
N GLU A 79 15.72 5.81 1.12
CA GLU A 79 15.01 6.57 0.08
C GLU A 79 13.66 7.04 0.57
N LEU A 80 12.94 6.22 1.33
CA LEU A 80 11.66 6.60 1.92
C LEU A 80 11.81 7.73 2.95
N ALA A 81 12.94 7.80 3.62
CA ALA A 81 13.23 8.88 4.57
C ALA A 81 13.31 10.25 3.88
N ASN A 82 13.44 10.28 2.56
CA ASN A 82 13.46 11.53 1.79
C ASN A 82 12.07 12.09 1.51
N VAL A 83 10.99 11.38 1.88
CA VAL A 83 9.63 11.90 1.78
C VAL A 83 9.46 13.01 2.81
N THR A 84 9.01 14.18 2.36
CA THR A 84 8.87 15.35 3.23
C THR A 84 7.40 15.63 3.52
N ALA A 85 7.15 16.45 4.54
CA ALA A 85 5.80 16.94 4.84
C ALA A 85 5.21 17.67 3.62
N ARG A 86 6.06 18.38 2.86
CA ARG A 86 5.62 19.05 1.64
C ARG A 86 5.13 18.05 0.60
N ASP A 87 5.84 16.94 0.42
CA ASP A 87 5.43 15.90 -0.52
C ASP A 87 4.03 15.37 -0.16
N ILE A 88 3.78 15.15 1.12
CA ILE A 88 2.49 14.67 1.59
C ILE A 88 1.39 15.70 1.35
N ASN A 89 1.66 16.97 1.66
CA ASN A 89 0.70 18.03 1.45
C ASN A 89 0.35 18.21 -0.03
N MET A 90 1.34 18.13 -0.91
CA MET A 90 1.13 18.20 -2.35
C MET A 90 0.32 17.01 -2.85
N TYR A 91 0.54 15.84 -2.26
CA TYR A 91 -0.26 14.66 -2.58
C TYR A 91 -1.73 14.86 -2.19
N LEU A 92 -2.00 15.41 -1.01
CA LEU A 92 -3.36 15.68 -0.55
C LEU A 92 -4.06 16.68 -1.46
N GLU A 93 -3.36 17.70 -1.94
CA GLU A 93 -3.89 18.63 -2.95
C GLU A 93 -4.21 17.90 -4.26
N TYR A 94 -3.29 17.04 -4.71
CA TYR A 94 -3.49 16.25 -5.91
C TYR A 94 -4.76 15.40 -5.81
N LEU A 95 -4.97 14.75 -4.67
CA LEU A 95 -6.17 13.95 -4.44
C LEU A 95 -7.44 14.80 -4.52
N SER A 96 -7.43 16.01 -3.95
CA SER A 96 -8.60 16.88 -3.95
C SER A 96 -8.94 17.38 -5.34
N LEU A 97 -7.96 17.45 -6.26
CA LEU A 97 -8.19 17.91 -7.63
C LEU A 97 -8.64 16.80 -8.57
N TYR A 98 -8.17 15.57 -8.36
CA TYR A 98 -8.35 14.48 -9.32
C TYR A 98 -9.22 13.33 -8.79
N TYR A 99 -9.50 13.30 -7.52
CA TYR A 99 -10.30 12.28 -6.87
C TYR A 99 -11.29 12.92 -5.88
#